data_9a4fe20e3e4b06233dd9b6f363d178d9
#
_entry.id   9a4fe20e3e4b06233dd9b6f363d178d9
#
_cell.length_a   1.000
_cell.length_b   1.000
_cell.length_c   1.000
_cell.angle_alpha   90.00
_cell.angle_beta   90.00
_cell.angle_gamma   90.00
#
_symmetry.space_group_name_H-M   'P 1'
#
loop_
_entity.id
_entity.type
_entity.pdbx_description
1 polymer ?
#
loop_
_entity_poly.entity_id
_entity_poly.type
_entity_poly.pdbx_seq_one_letter_code
_entity_poly.pdbx_strand_id
1 'polypeptide(L)'
;MLSDHHRRFVAARRVGHLATVGRDTAPHVVPVCYALAEATLYITIDEKPKRTDRPLQRVQNILANSSVAVVVDRYDEDWNKLGWVMLRGRADILTDGAEHHEAQAMLRARYPQLQAMRIEQLPVIAVRIERATDWGNLCPNSKDCT
;
A
#
# COMPACT_ATOMS: atom_id res chain seq x y z
N MET A 1 4.00 -16.64 1.80
CA MET A 1 3.64 -15.87 2.99
C MET A 1 4.66 -14.77 3.24
N LEU A 2 4.29 -13.78 4.04
CA LEU A 2 5.12 -12.61 4.31
C LEU A 2 6.21 -12.95 5.34
N SER A 3 7.49 -12.89 4.92
CA SER A 3 8.61 -13.15 5.82
C SER A 3 8.97 -11.90 6.64
N ASP A 4 9.83 -12.06 7.64
CA ASP A 4 10.32 -10.92 8.42
C ASP A 4 11.12 -9.95 7.55
N HIS A 5 11.88 -10.47 6.57
CA HIS A 5 12.60 -9.64 5.60
C HIS A 5 11.66 -8.79 4.76
N HIS A 6 10.55 -9.38 4.30
CA HIS A 6 9.53 -8.65 3.58
C HIS A 6 8.93 -7.54 4.44
N ARG A 7 8.59 -7.84 5.69
CA ARG A 7 7.98 -6.88 6.62
C ARG A 7 8.90 -5.69 6.87
N ARG A 8 10.17 -5.95 7.14
CA ARG A 8 11.14 -4.89 7.41
C ARG A 8 11.35 -4.00 6.20
N PHE A 9 11.49 -4.61 5.02
CA PHE A 9 11.68 -3.86 3.79
C PHE A 9 10.48 -2.95 3.52
N VAL A 10 9.28 -3.50 3.57
CA VAL A 10 8.04 -2.75 3.33
C VAL A 10 7.86 -1.65 4.36
N ALA A 11 8.09 -1.94 5.63
CA ALA A 11 7.95 -0.95 6.71
C ALA A 11 8.97 0.20 6.59
N ALA A 12 10.13 -0.06 6.00
CA ALA A 12 11.18 0.95 5.85
C ALA A 12 10.98 1.88 4.65
N ARG A 13 10.08 1.53 3.72
CA ARG A 13 9.80 2.37 2.54
C ARG A 13 8.61 3.27 2.82
N ARG A 14 8.51 4.37 2.08
CA ARG A 14 7.48 5.39 2.31
C ARG A 14 6.40 5.40 1.24
N VAL A 15 6.69 4.85 0.08
CA VAL A 15 5.78 4.86 -1.08
C VAL A 15 5.76 3.46 -1.70
N GLY A 16 4.58 3.00 -2.01
CA GLY A 16 4.36 1.80 -2.83
C GLY A 16 3.64 2.17 -4.11
N HIS A 17 3.49 1.21 -5.00
CA HIS A 17 2.77 1.38 -6.25
C HIS A 17 1.67 0.33 -6.32
N LEU A 18 0.43 0.80 -6.34
CA LEU A 18 -0.76 -0.05 -6.35
C LEU A 18 -1.24 -0.26 -7.78
N ALA A 19 -1.32 -1.52 -8.19
CA ALA A 19 -1.89 -1.92 -9.47
C ALA A 19 -3.29 -2.49 -9.25
N THR A 20 -4.24 -2.00 -10.02
CA THR A 20 -5.64 -2.46 -10.02
C THR A 20 -6.11 -2.69 -11.44
N VAL A 21 -7.16 -3.47 -11.59
CA VAL A 21 -7.80 -3.77 -12.89
C VAL A 21 -9.31 -3.62 -12.73
N GLY A 22 -9.92 -2.87 -13.62
CA GLY A 22 -11.38 -2.72 -13.63
C GLY A 22 -12.06 -3.75 -14.55
N ARG A 23 -13.32 -3.48 -14.87
CA ARG A 23 -14.13 -4.35 -15.74
C ARG A 23 -13.58 -4.46 -17.15
N ASP A 24 -12.95 -3.39 -17.64
CA ASP A 24 -12.37 -3.32 -18.99
C ASP A 24 -11.00 -3.99 -19.06
N THR A 25 -10.52 -4.55 -17.96
CA THR A 25 -9.20 -5.18 -17.82
C THR A 25 -8.01 -4.26 -18.11
N ALA A 26 -8.24 -2.96 -18.21
CA ALA A 26 -7.16 -1.99 -18.37
C ALA A 26 -6.38 -1.85 -17.06
N PRO A 27 -5.06 -2.05 -17.08
CA PRO A 27 -4.27 -1.90 -15.86
C PRO A 27 -4.17 -0.44 -15.45
N HIS A 28 -4.18 -0.21 -14.13
CA HIS A 28 -4.06 1.12 -13.54
C HIS A 28 -3.03 1.04 -12.42
N VAL A 29 -2.05 1.94 -12.41
CA VAL A 29 -0.98 1.96 -11.40
C VAL A 29 -0.82 3.37 -10.86
N VAL A 30 -0.79 3.49 -9.54
CA VAL A 30 -0.59 4.78 -8.86
C VAL A 30 0.33 4.61 -7.66
N PRO A 31 1.12 5.66 -7.32
CA PRO A 31 1.86 5.65 -6.06
C PRO A 31 0.89 5.81 -4.87
N VAL A 32 1.20 5.16 -3.78
CA VAL A 32 0.35 5.15 -2.58
C VAL A 32 1.19 5.23 -1.31
N CYS A 33 0.61 5.85 -0.29
CA CYS A 33 1.09 5.76 1.09
C CYS A 33 0.36 4.60 1.78
N TYR A 34 1.04 3.93 2.69
CA TYR A 34 0.51 2.70 3.25
C TYR A 34 1.02 2.44 4.67
N ALA A 35 0.33 1.54 5.37
CA ALA A 35 0.79 0.97 6.63
C ALA A 35 0.55 -0.54 6.61
N LEU A 36 1.50 -1.31 7.13
CA LEU A 36 1.43 -2.76 7.15
C LEU A 36 1.09 -3.25 8.56
N ALA A 37 0.05 -4.08 8.66
CA ALA A 37 -0.36 -4.73 9.90
C ALA A 37 -0.55 -6.22 9.62
N GLU A 38 0.33 -7.06 10.14
CA GLU A 38 0.31 -8.50 9.92
C GLU A 38 0.30 -8.86 8.42
N ALA A 39 -0.81 -9.35 7.90
CA ALA A 39 -0.96 -9.75 6.50
C ALA A 39 -1.87 -8.79 5.72
N THR A 40 -2.11 -7.59 6.23
CA THR A 40 -2.94 -6.58 5.57
C THR A 40 -2.14 -5.30 5.39
N LEU A 41 -2.17 -4.78 4.16
CA LEU A 41 -1.59 -3.48 3.84
C LEU A 41 -2.74 -2.48 3.70
N TYR A 42 -2.73 -1.45 4.53
CA TYR A 42 -3.72 -0.38 4.48
C TYR A 42 -3.19 0.77 3.65
N ILE A 43 -3.98 1.21 2.70
CA ILE A 43 -3.63 2.30 1.79
C ILE A 43 -4.59 3.44 2.04
N THR A 44 -4.02 4.63 2.28
CA THR A 44 -4.82 5.82 2.52
C THR A 44 -5.27 6.46 1.22
N ILE A 45 -6.42 7.13 1.30
CA ILE A 45 -6.87 8.09 0.31
C ILE A 45 -6.78 9.44 0.99
N ASP A 46 -5.97 10.33 0.43
CA ASP A 46 -5.73 11.63 1.06
C ASP A 46 -6.74 12.69 0.63
N GLU A 47 -6.73 13.81 1.35
CA GLU A 47 -7.64 14.94 1.13
C GLU A 47 -7.09 15.86 0.04
N LYS A 48 -6.92 15.34 -1.18
CA LYS A 48 -6.48 16.15 -2.32
C LYS A 48 -7.66 16.79 -3.02
N PRO A 49 -7.50 18.00 -3.58
CA PRO A 49 -8.54 18.60 -4.41
C PRO A 49 -8.88 17.67 -5.57
N LYS A 50 -10.15 17.36 -5.73
CA LYS A 50 -10.63 16.48 -6.79
C LYS A 50 -11.45 17.29 -7.79
N ARG A 51 -11.21 17.01 -9.06
CA ARG A 51 -11.91 17.71 -10.15
C ARG A 51 -13.34 17.24 -10.37
N THR A 52 -13.71 16.08 -9.82
CA THR A 52 -15.00 15.46 -10.16
C THR A 52 -15.63 14.83 -8.93
N ASP A 53 -16.95 14.66 -8.99
CA ASP A 53 -17.73 13.92 -8.00
C ASP A 53 -17.55 12.40 -8.13
N ARG A 54 -16.75 11.95 -9.09
CA ARG A 54 -16.53 10.53 -9.32
C ARG A 54 -15.61 9.92 -8.28
N PRO A 55 -15.87 8.70 -7.83
CA PRO A 55 -14.90 7.95 -7.03
C PRO A 55 -13.57 7.80 -7.79
N LEU A 56 -12.49 7.63 -7.05
CA LEU A 56 -11.19 7.41 -7.67
C LEU A 56 -11.21 6.14 -8.51
N GLN A 57 -10.45 6.15 -9.60
CA GLN A 57 -10.40 5.01 -10.51
C GLN A 57 -9.97 3.72 -9.80
N ARG A 58 -9.00 3.80 -8.90
CA ARG A 58 -8.54 2.63 -8.13
C ARG A 58 -9.65 2.03 -7.26
N VAL A 59 -10.50 2.87 -6.68
CA VAL A 59 -11.63 2.39 -5.88
C VAL A 59 -12.68 1.72 -6.77
N GLN A 60 -13.01 2.33 -7.90
CA GLN A 60 -13.94 1.73 -8.87
C GLN A 60 -13.41 0.38 -9.37
N ASN A 61 -12.12 0.31 -9.67
CA ASN A 61 -11.50 -0.92 -10.13
C ASN A 61 -11.61 -2.02 -9.08
N ILE A 62 -11.27 -1.71 -7.82
CA ILE A 62 -11.33 -2.68 -6.73
C ILE A 62 -12.75 -3.19 -6.51
N LEU A 63 -13.75 -2.32 -6.58
CA LEU A 63 -15.14 -2.72 -6.42
C LEU A 63 -15.61 -3.66 -7.55
N ALA A 64 -15.04 -3.52 -8.73
CA ALA A 64 -15.34 -4.38 -9.87
C ALA A 64 -14.47 -5.65 -9.88
N ASN A 65 -13.22 -5.54 -9.45
CA ASN A 65 -12.25 -6.65 -9.42
C ASN A 65 -11.33 -6.45 -8.23
N SER A 66 -11.42 -7.31 -7.24
CA SER A 66 -10.68 -7.17 -5.99
C SER A 66 -9.21 -7.59 -6.09
N SER A 67 -8.77 -8.22 -7.17
CA SER A 67 -7.38 -8.63 -7.35
C SER A 67 -6.48 -7.41 -7.51
N VAL A 68 -5.45 -7.32 -6.69
CA VAL A 68 -4.53 -6.19 -6.69
C VAL A 68 -3.09 -6.66 -6.50
N ALA A 69 -2.16 -5.80 -6.85
CA ALA A 69 -0.75 -5.98 -6.53
C ALA A 69 -0.17 -4.64 -6.05
N VAL A 70 0.77 -4.73 -5.11
CA VAL A 70 1.53 -3.57 -4.65
C VAL A 70 3.00 -3.92 -4.76
N VAL A 71 3.78 -3.06 -5.41
CA VAL A 71 5.24 -3.20 -5.39
C VAL A 71 5.82 -2.07 -4.54
N VAL A 72 6.78 -2.43 -3.71
CA VAL A 72 7.56 -1.51 -2.90
C VAL A 72 9.02 -1.75 -3.26
N ASP A 73 9.74 -0.71 -3.61
CA ASP A 73 11.08 -0.85 -4.17
C ASP A 73 12.06 0.14 -3.56
N ARG A 74 13.33 -0.18 -3.74
CA ARG A 74 14.45 0.72 -3.44
C ARG A 74 15.33 0.82 -4.67
N TYR A 75 15.57 2.04 -5.12
CA TYR A 75 16.58 2.34 -6.12
C TYR A 75 17.84 2.88 -5.44
N ASP A 76 18.99 2.50 -5.97
CA ASP A 76 20.30 3.00 -5.54
C ASP A 76 21.23 2.94 -6.75
N GLU A 77 22.12 3.92 -6.88
CA GLU A 77 23.12 3.92 -7.96
C GLU A 77 24.10 2.76 -7.83
N ASP A 78 24.30 2.25 -6.61
CA ASP A 78 24.96 0.98 -6.38
C ASP A 78 23.91 -0.14 -6.55
N TRP A 79 23.95 -0.81 -7.66
CA TRP A 79 22.95 -1.82 -8.03
C TRP A 79 23.00 -3.07 -7.14
N ASN A 80 24.04 -3.24 -6.33
CA ASN A 80 24.04 -4.30 -5.32
C ASN A 80 23.05 -4.04 -4.18
N LYS A 81 22.53 -2.81 -4.11
CA LYS A 81 21.54 -2.40 -3.10
C LYS A 81 20.11 -2.33 -3.64
N LEU A 82 19.91 -2.67 -4.92
CA LEU A 82 18.54 -2.71 -5.49
C LEU A 82 17.74 -3.83 -4.84
N GLY A 83 16.45 -3.57 -4.66
CA GLY A 83 15.54 -4.59 -4.17
C GLY A 83 14.09 -4.15 -4.30
N TRP A 84 13.20 -5.13 -4.40
CA TRP A 84 11.76 -4.88 -4.36
C TRP A 84 11.02 -6.05 -3.72
N VAL A 85 9.86 -5.71 -3.18
CA VAL A 85 8.89 -6.69 -2.69
C VAL A 85 7.58 -6.43 -3.41
N MET A 86 6.97 -7.48 -3.96
CA MET A 86 5.65 -7.41 -4.56
C MET A 86 4.67 -8.20 -3.71
N LEU A 87 3.58 -7.54 -3.34
CA LEU A 87 2.50 -8.10 -2.54
C LEU A 87 1.29 -8.26 -3.43
N ARG A 88 0.76 -9.48 -3.51
CA ARG A 88 -0.46 -9.77 -4.26
C ARG A 88 -1.53 -10.23 -3.31
N GLY A 89 -2.75 -9.84 -3.61
CA GLY A 89 -3.89 -10.25 -2.80
C GLY A 89 -5.18 -9.66 -3.29
N ARG A 90 -6.14 -9.58 -2.37
CA ARG A 90 -7.46 -9.02 -2.63
C ARG A 90 -7.69 -7.82 -1.75
N ALA A 91 -8.29 -6.80 -2.33
CA ALA A 91 -8.54 -5.55 -1.63
C ALA A 91 -10.02 -5.42 -1.25
N ASP A 92 -10.22 -4.94 -0.03
CA ASP A 92 -11.52 -4.48 0.47
C ASP A 92 -11.48 -2.96 0.61
N ILE A 93 -12.63 -2.33 0.45
CA ILE A 93 -12.79 -0.90 0.70
C ILE A 93 -13.44 -0.75 2.07
N LEU A 94 -12.70 -0.19 3.03
CA LEU A 94 -13.22 0.04 4.38
C LEU A 94 -13.74 1.48 4.46
N THR A 95 -14.96 1.64 4.87
CA THR A 95 -15.60 2.97 5.00
C THR A 95 -15.92 3.34 6.44
N ASP A 96 -16.05 2.35 7.32
CA ASP A 96 -16.37 2.56 8.73
C ASP A 96 -15.97 1.33 9.54
N GLY A 97 -16.21 1.38 10.85
CA GLY A 97 -15.97 0.27 11.75
C GLY A 97 -14.61 0.29 12.41
N ALA A 98 -14.36 -0.72 13.24
CA ALA A 98 -13.16 -0.79 14.09
C ALA A 98 -11.88 -0.89 13.25
N GLU A 99 -11.88 -1.73 12.22
CA GLU A 99 -10.71 -1.91 11.37
C GLU A 99 -10.38 -0.62 10.60
N HIS A 100 -11.39 0.07 10.07
CA HIS A 100 -11.21 1.36 9.41
C HIS A 100 -10.57 2.38 10.36
N HIS A 101 -11.08 2.45 11.59
CA HIS A 101 -10.58 3.37 12.60
C HIS A 101 -9.11 3.08 12.96
N GLU A 102 -8.79 1.80 13.18
CA GLU A 102 -7.42 1.38 13.49
C GLU A 102 -6.46 1.65 12.32
N ALA A 103 -6.90 1.37 11.11
CA ALA A 103 -6.11 1.63 9.90
C ALA A 103 -5.78 3.12 9.76
N GLN A 104 -6.76 3.99 9.97
CA GLN A 104 -6.55 5.44 9.92
C GLN A 104 -5.57 5.89 10.99
N ALA A 105 -5.65 5.34 12.20
CA ALA A 105 -4.70 5.66 13.27
C ALA A 105 -3.27 5.24 12.90
N MET A 106 -3.10 4.06 12.32
CA MET A 106 -1.78 3.58 11.86
C MET A 106 -1.20 4.47 10.77
N LEU A 107 -2.02 4.86 9.80
CA LEU A 107 -1.60 5.73 8.71
C LEU A 107 -1.19 7.12 9.22
N ARG A 108 -1.96 7.69 10.12
CA ARG A 108 -1.63 8.99 10.74
C ARG A 108 -0.33 8.93 11.54
N ALA A 109 -0.11 7.85 12.28
CA ALA A 109 1.12 7.68 13.04
C ALA A 109 2.36 7.58 12.13
N ARG A 110 2.17 7.01 10.95
CA ARG A 110 3.26 6.78 10.01
C ARG A 110 3.58 8.01 9.14
N TYR A 111 2.56 8.79 8.75
CA TYR A 111 2.71 9.94 7.86
C TYR A 111 2.25 11.22 8.56
N PRO A 112 3.20 12.07 9.00
CA PRO A 112 2.84 13.28 9.76
C PRO A 112 1.87 14.21 9.03
N GLN A 113 1.94 14.27 7.70
CA GLN A 113 1.04 15.14 6.93
C GLN A 113 -0.42 14.72 7.03
N LEU A 114 -0.69 13.43 7.28
CA LEU A 114 -2.06 12.96 7.43
C LEU A 114 -2.70 13.41 8.74
N GLN A 115 -1.90 13.82 9.73
CA GLN A 115 -2.43 14.28 11.01
C GLN A 115 -3.22 15.59 10.89
N ALA A 116 -2.90 16.40 9.89
CA ALA A 116 -3.61 17.66 9.63
C ALA A 116 -4.78 17.49 8.66
N MET A 117 -4.96 16.32 8.06
CA MET A 117 -6.01 16.04 7.09
C MET A 117 -7.20 15.36 7.74
N ARG A 118 -8.40 15.65 7.18
CA ARG A 118 -9.65 15.01 7.61
C ARG A 118 -9.86 13.72 6.83
N ILE A 119 -9.21 12.66 7.24
CA ILE A 119 -9.29 11.38 6.56
C ILE A 119 -10.30 10.41 7.18
N GLU A 120 -10.90 10.77 8.32
CA GLU A 120 -11.80 9.89 9.07
C GLU A 120 -13.00 9.42 8.26
N GLN A 121 -13.47 10.23 7.32
CA GLN A 121 -14.61 9.91 6.48
C GLN A 121 -14.21 9.36 5.12
N LEU A 122 -12.91 9.30 4.85
CA LEU A 122 -12.40 8.77 3.60
C LEU A 122 -12.23 7.25 3.69
N PRO A 123 -12.44 6.53 2.60
CA PRO A 123 -12.22 5.09 2.63
C PRO A 123 -10.75 4.74 2.78
N VAL A 124 -10.50 3.55 3.30
CA VAL A 124 -9.18 2.92 3.34
C VAL A 124 -9.23 1.67 2.46
N ILE A 125 -8.21 1.50 1.64
CA ILE A 125 -8.05 0.27 0.85
C ILE A 125 -7.29 -0.72 1.73
N ALA A 126 -7.89 -1.88 2.00
CA ALA A 126 -7.26 -2.94 2.79
C ALA A 126 -6.86 -4.07 1.84
N VAL A 127 -5.56 -4.21 1.59
CA VAL A 127 -5.03 -5.30 0.75
C VAL A 127 -4.76 -6.50 1.64
N ARG A 128 -5.54 -7.56 1.47
CA ARG A 128 -5.33 -8.85 2.17
C ARG A 128 -4.27 -9.61 1.40
N ILE A 129 -3.06 -9.67 1.94
CA ILE A 129 -1.89 -10.22 1.26
C ILE A 129 -2.01 -11.74 1.22
N GLU A 130 -2.01 -12.31 0.01
CA GLU A 130 -2.06 -13.75 -0.21
C GLU A 130 -0.68 -14.29 -0.61
N ARG A 131 0.13 -13.47 -1.26
CA ARG A 131 1.43 -13.89 -1.78
C ARG A 131 2.41 -12.72 -1.78
N ALA A 132 3.63 -12.99 -1.34
CA ALA A 132 4.73 -12.03 -1.41
C ALA A 132 5.88 -12.64 -2.22
N THR A 133 6.42 -11.87 -3.15
CA THR A 133 7.63 -12.22 -3.90
C THR A 133 8.62 -11.07 -3.79
N ASP A 134 9.88 -11.37 -4.01
CA ASP A 134 10.95 -10.37 -3.87
C ASP A 134 12.04 -10.59 -4.89
N TRP A 135 12.88 -9.58 -5.02
CA TRP A 135 14.09 -9.64 -5.82
C TRP A 135 15.14 -8.70 -5.24
N GLY A 136 16.39 -9.07 -5.40
CA GLY A 136 17.51 -8.23 -5.05
C GLY A 136 17.89 -8.31 -3.58
N ASN A 137 18.55 -7.27 -3.12
CA ASN A 137 19.07 -7.21 -1.76
C ASN A 137 18.10 -6.41 -0.87
N LEU A 138 17.31 -7.12 -0.06
CA LEU A 138 16.39 -6.47 0.86
C LEU A 138 17.11 -5.90 2.10
N CYS A 139 18.38 -6.24 2.28
CA CYS A 139 19.12 -6.00 3.50
C CYS A 139 20.55 -5.53 3.17
N PRO A 140 20.72 -4.34 2.55
CA PRO A 140 22.04 -3.90 2.11
C PRO A 140 23.00 -3.53 3.25
N ASN A 141 22.45 -3.26 4.44
CA ASN A 141 23.23 -2.93 5.62
C ASN A 141 22.93 -3.92 6.73
N SER A 142 23.96 -4.37 7.46
CA SER A 142 23.78 -5.34 8.54
C SER A 142 22.81 -4.88 9.63
N LYS A 143 22.62 -3.57 9.76
CA LYS A 143 21.67 -2.99 10.71
C LYS A 143 20.21 -3.15 10.27
N ASP A 144 19.97 -3.35 8.98
CA ASP A 144 18.63 -3.49 8.42
C ASP A 144 18.12 -4.93 8.48
N CYS A 145 19.00 -5.87 8.86
CA CYS A 145 18.73 -7.31 8.88
C CYS A 145 18.47 -7.88 10.28
N THR A 146 18.66 -7.07 11.29
CA THR A 146 18.43 -7.41 12.69
C THR A 146 17.20 -6.69 13.23
#